data_a8919b06f09bf4153ff270609268b2a6
#
_entry.id   a8919b06f09bf4153ff270609268b2a6
#
_cell.length_a   1.000
_cell.length_b   1.000
_cell.length_c   1.000
_cell.angle_alpha   90.00
_cell.angle_beta   90.00
_cell.angle_gamma   90.00
#
_symmetry.space_group_name_H-M   'P 1'
#
loop_
_entity.id
_entity.type
_entity.pdbx_description
1 polymer ?
#
loop_
_entity_poly.entity_id
_entity_poly.type
_entity_poly.pdbx_seq_one_letter_code
_entity_poly.pdbx_strand_id
1 'polypeptide(L)'
;IPLRLVGSEMCIRDRIRDYAEVEPELSPKEVEDIAEIFKTSLTGTFNWDYSVQDNRIAKLYELGKKLNWNVSMDIDWDRPLVVSEEIPVMFWDEYPPYKKLSDEKKREFLRHRGASQFSQFLHGEQGALLVASQLVSCAPTYQAKLYAASQAFDEARHVEAFTKYIQNRSKLMYPVGSGLKSLLDKILTDGRWDLKLI
;
A
#
# COMPACT_ATOMS: atom_id res chain seq x y z
N ILE A 1 -17.31 -20.15 10.64
CA ILE A 1 -18.34 -19.37 11.36
C ILE A 1 -18.53 -18.09 10.58
N PRO A 2 -19.67 -17.88 9.90
CA PRO A 2 -19.91 -16.61 9.25
C PRO A 2 -20.12 -15.55 10.34
N LEU A 3 -19.21 -14.61 10.47
CA LEU A 3 -19.41 -13.41 11.27
C LEU A 3 -20.46 -12.51 10.58
N ARG A 4 -21.71 -12.86 10.78
CA ARG A 4 -22.82 -11.95 10.53
C ARG A 4 -22.94 -11.02 11.73
N LEU A 5 -22.28 -9.90 11.68
CA LEU A 5 -22.59 -8.76 12.54
C LEU A 5 -23.79 -8.04 11.93
N VAL A 6 -24.93 -8.25 12.55
CA VAL A 6 -26.19 -7.54 12.28
C VAL A 6 -26.11 -6.17 12.93
N GLY A 7 -26.36 -5.12 12.15
CA GLY A 7 -26.76 -3.81 12.64
C GLY A 7 -25.65 -2.77 12.74
N SER A 8 -25.60 -1.98 11.79
CA SER A 8 -25.07 -0.67 11.44
C SER A 8 -24.30 -0.75 10.12
N GLU A 9 -24.48 0.21 9.27
CA GLU A 9 -23.77 0.35 7.98
C GLU A 9 -22.28 0.41 8.24
N MET A 10 -21.65 -0.76 8.30
CA MET A 10 -20.21 -0.88 8.41
C MET A 10 -19.64 -0.40 7.08
N CYS A 11 -18.95 0.72 7.09
CA CYS A 11 -18.31 1.30 5.92
C CYS A 11 -17.52 0.22 5.16
N ILE A 12 -17.58 0.19 3.84
CA ILE A 12 -16.88 -0.79 2.99
C ILE A 12 -15.39 -0.86 3.35
N ARG A 13 -14.78 0.26 3.74
CA ARG A 13 -13.37 0.37 4.15
C ARG A 13 -13.00 -0.45 5.40
N ASP A 14 -13.97 -0.74 6.27
CA ASP A 14 -13.75 -1.42 7.55
C ASP A 14 -13.98 -2.94 7.48
N ARG A 15 -14.25 -3.48 6.28
CA ARG A 15 -14.50 -4.89 6.03
C ARG A 15 -13.31 -5.58 5.35
N ILE A 16 -13.13 -6.87 5.69
CA ILE A 16 -12.31 -7.74 4.85
C ILE A 16 -13.04 -7.91 3.52
N ARG A 17 -12.32 -7.64 2.41
CA ARG A 17 -12.83 -7.82 1.05
C ARG A 17 -12.39 -9.17 0.52
N ASP A 18 -13.34 -10.00 0.09
CA ASP A 18 -13.06 -11.25 -0.62
C ASP A 18 -13.28 -11.03 -2.12
N TYR A 19 -12.21 -10.97 -2.88
CA TYR A 19 -12.25 -10.78 -4.33
C TYR A 19 -12.69 -12.03 -5.12
N ALA A 20 -12.89 -13.18 -4.45
CA ALA A 20 -13.54 -14.32 -5.07
C ALA A 20 -15.06 -14.15 -5.15
N GLU A 21 -15.64 -13.28 -4.30
CA GLU A 21 -17.08 -13.06 -4.16
C GLU A 21 -17.55 -11.66 -4.58
N VAL A 22 -16.61 -10.74 -4.85
CA VAL A 22 -16.92 -9.33 -5.16
C VAL A 22 -16.96 -9.11 -6.66
N GLU A 23 -18.02 -8.47 -7.15
CA GLU A 23 -18.08 -7.96 -8.52
C GLU A 23 -16.95 -6.96 -8.78
N PRO A 24 -16.31 -6.99 -9.96
CA PRO A 24 -15.09 -6.22 -10.23
C PRO A 24 -15.32 -4.70 -10.35
N GLU A 25 -16.55 -4.25 -10.54
CA GLU A 25 -16.86 -2.83 -10.76
C GLU A 25 -17.67 -2.25 -9.60
N LEU A 26 -17.17 -1.13 -9.07
CA LEU A 26 -17.90 -0.31 -8.09
C LEU A 26 -18.70 0.75 -8.81
N SER A 27 -19.92 1.01 -8.35
CA SER A 27 -20.67 2.18 -8.80
C SER A 27 -19.99 3.50 -8.38
N PRO A 28 -20.21 4.62 -9.07
CA PRO A 28 -19.64 5.91 -8.67
C PRO A 28 -19.91 6.29 -7.21
N LYS A 29 -21.09 5.94 -6.69
CA LYS A 29 -21.46 6.18 -5.31
C LYS A 29 -20.61 5.34 -4.34
N GLU A 30 -20.39 4.07 -4.63
CA GLU A 30 -19.54 3.22 -3.80
C GLU A 30 -18.09 3.71 -3.81
N VAL A 31 -17.60 4.27 -4.92
CA VAL A 31 -16.28 4.90 -4.99
C VAL A 31 -16.20 6.12 -4.07
N GLU A 32 -17.24 6.97 -4.04
CA GLU A 32 -17.30 8.11 -3.11
C GLU A 32 -17.37 7.66 -1.65
N ASP A 33 -18.15 6.63 -1.35
CA ASP A 33 -18.35 6.11 0.00
C ASP A 33 -17.08 5.51 0.61
N ILE A 34 -16.15 5.03 -0.22
CA ILE A 34 -14.85 4.48 0.24
C ILE A 34 -13.72 5.51 0.20
N ALA A 35 -13.92 6.68 -0.40
CA ALA A 35 -12.90 7.73 -0.45
C ALA A 35 -12.80 8.44 0.92
N GLU A 36 -11.59 8.57 1.43
CA GLU A 36 -11.31 9.35 2.63
C GLU A 36 -10.71 10.70 2.25
N ILE A 37 -11.35 11.78 2.68
CA ILE A 37 -10.87 13.15 2.43
C ILE A 37 -9.97 13.56 3.57
N PHE A 38 -8.72 13.92 3.26
CA PHE A 38 -7.80 14.57 4.19
C PHE A 38 -7.47 15.98 3.70
N LYS A 39 -7.14 16.88 4.65
CA LYS A 39 -6.71 18.25 4.36
C LYS A 39 -5.27 18.44 4.80
N THR A 40 -4.50 19.17 4.01
CA THR A 40 -3.12 19.52 4.34
C THR A 40 -2.92 21.02 4.24
N SER A 41 -2.06 21.56 5.09
CA SER A 41 -1.62 22.96 5.09
C SER A 41 -0.27 23.17 4.41
N LEU A 42 0.17 22.20 3.59
CA LEU A 42 1.44 22.31 2.86
C LEU A 42 1.50 23.55 1.99
N THR A 43 2.62 24.25 2.08
CA THR A 43 2.95 25.37 1.20
C THR A 43 3.78 24.87 0.03
N GLY A 44 3.25 25.03 -1.18
CA GLY A 44 3.98 24.73 -2.40
C GLY A 44 5.08 25.74 -2.68
N THR A 45 6.11 25.31 -3.41
CA THR A 45 7.20 26.16 -3.88
C THR A 45 7.37 26.05 -5.39
N PHE A 46 7.67 27.15 -6.06
CA PHE A 46 8.05 27.17 -7.47
C PHE A 46 9.50 27.63 -7.60
N ASN A 47 10.35 26.85 -8.30
CA ASN A 47 11.77 27.15 -8.46
C ASN A 47 12.03 27.71 -9.85
N TRP A 48 12.56 28.93 -9.93
CA TRP A 48 12.95 29.59 -11.17
C TRP A 48 14.41 29.30 -11.58
N ASP A 49 15.19 28.69 -10.68
CA ASP A 49 16.53 28.22 -10.96
C ASP A 49 16.53 26.71 -11.26
N TYR A 50 17.06 26.34 -12.42
CA TYR A 50 17.14 24.98 -12.92
C TYR A 50 18.57 24.42 -12.88
N SER A 51 19.49 25.14 -12.27
CA SER A 51 20.87 24.68 -12.04
C SER A 51 20.88 23.50 -11.06
N VAL A 52 21.89 22.64 -11.22
CA VAL A 52 22.07 21.49 -10.32
C VAL A 52 22.70 21.97 -9.01
N GLN A 53 21.91 21.98 -7.95
CA GLN A 53 22.32 22.37 -6.60
C GLN A 53 22.81 21.18 -5.76
N ASP A 54 22.30 19.97 -5.98
CA ASP A 54 22.74 18.74 -5.32
C ASP A 54 22.88 17.59 -6.31
N ASN A 55 24.12 17.26 -6.62
CA ASN A 55 24.46 16.16 -7.53
C ASN A 55 24.02 14.78 -7.02
N ARG A 56 23.86 14.58 -5.70
CA ARG A 56 23.45 13.28 -5.13
C ARG A 56 21.98 13.04 -5.45
N ILE A 57 21.13 14.04 -5.20
CA ILE A 57 19.70 13.96 -5.51
C ILE A 57 19.46 13.83 -7.03
N ALA A 58 20.21 14.59 -7.84
CA ALA A 58 20.14 14.46 -9.29
C ALA A 58 20.49 13.03 -9.77
N LYS A 59 21.52 12.41 -9.18
CA LYS A 59 21.88 11.00 -9.47
C LYS A 59 20.80 10.01 -9.07
N LEU A 60 20.10 10.23 -7.97
CA LEU A 60 18.99 9.37 -7.55
C LEU A 60 17.83 9.42 -8.55
N TYR A 61 17.51 10.61 -9.06
CA TYR A 61 16.52 10.76 -10.12
C TYR A 61 16.91 10.00 -11.41
N GLU A 62 18.19 10.13 -11.85
CA GLU A 62 18.71 9.39 -13.00
C GLU A 62 18.67 7.87 -12.76
N LEU A 63 18.97 7.42 -11.53
CA LEU A 63 18.88 6.01 -11.16
C LEU A 63 17.43 5.50 -11.22
N GLY A 64 16.48 6.27 -10.72
CA GLY A 64 15.05 5.94 -10.78
C GLY A 64 14.57 5.73 -12.21
N LYS A 65 14.97 6.60 -13.14
CA LYS A 65 14.67 6.44 -14.57
C LYS A 65 15.26 5.15 -15.16
N LYS A 66 16.49 4.81 -14.76
CA LYS A 66 17.21 3.64 -15.29
C LYS A 66 16.65 2.32 -14.76
N LEU A 67 16.23 2.28 -13.50
CA LEU A 67 15.75 1.07 -12.82
C LEU A 67 14.23 0.89 -12.92
N ASN A 68 13.58 1.64 -13.78
CA ASN A 68 12.15 1.53 -14.00
C ASN A 68 11.75 0.14 -14.52
N TRP A 69 10.70 -0.43 -13.94
CA TRP A 69 10.12 -1.72 -14.33
C TRP A 69 8.60 -1.59 -14.49
N ASN A 70 7.98 -2.52 -15.20
CA ASN A 70 6.56 -2.49 -15.51
C ASN A 70 5.85 -3.69 -14.89
N VAL A 71 4.90 -3.43 -14.00
CA VAL A 71 4.14 -4.45 -13.26
C VAL A 71 3.41 -5.42 -14.19
N SER A 72 2.88 -4.91 -15.29
CA SER A 72 2.08 -5.72 -16.22
C SER A 72 2.93 -6.50 -17.23
N MET A 73 4.16 -6.04 -17.50
CA MET A 73 5.05 -6.63 -18.52
C MET A 73 6.14 -7.51 -17.91
N ASP A 74 6.68 -7.11 -16.76
CA ASP A 74 7.88 -7.75 -16.18
C ASP A 74 7.53 -8.80 -15.12
N ILE A 75 6.25 -8.88 -14.73
CA ILE A 75 5.74 -9.89 -13.80
C ILE A 75 4.78 -10.84 -14.52
N ASP A 76 5.09 -12.13 -14.48
CA ASP A 76 4.21 -13.19 -15.01
C ASP A 76 3.05 -13.46 -14.03
N TRP A 77 1.94 -12.78 -14.28
CA TRP A 77 0.73 -12.93 -13.47
C TRP A 77 -0.03 -14.23 -13.71
N ASP A 78 0.20 -14.89 -14.84
CA ASP A 78 -0.45 -16.15 -15.21
C ASP A 78 0.28 -17.36 -14.60
N ARG A 79 1.50 -17.16 -14.11
CA ARG A 79 2.26 -18.22 -13.44
C ARG A 79 1.49 -18.76 -12.25
N PRO A 80 1.19 -20.06 -12.20
CA PRO A 80 0.45 -20.63 -11.08
C PRO A 80 1.20 -20.48 -9.75
N LEU A 81 0.46 -20.24 -8.67
CA LEU A 81 1.03 -20.27 -7.33
C LEU A 81 1.45 -21.69 -6.99
N VAL A 82 2.72 -21.86 -6.67
CA VAL A 82 3.20 -23.08 -6.05
C VAL A 82 2.93 -22.96 -4.54
N VAL A 83 1.84 -23.59 -4.10
CA VAL A 83 1.53 -23.69 -2.68
C VAL A 83 2.31 -24.88 -2.13
N SER A 84 3.24 -24.64 -1.21
CA SER A 84 3.91 -25.73 -0.50
C SER A 84 2.88 -26.50 0.34
N GLU A 85 2.91 -27.84 0.25
CA GLU A 85 2.12 -28.69 1.14
C GLU A 85 2.63 -28.64 2.58
N GLU A 86 3.91 -28.31 2.74
CA GLU A 86 4.55 -28.17 4.06
C GLU A 86 4.13 -26.86 4.73
N ILE A 87 3.68 -26.96 5.96
CA ILE A 87 3.44 -25.79 6.81
C ILE A 87 4.79 -25.31 7.31
N PRO A 88 5.23 -24.08 6.97
CA PRO A 88 6.52 -23.58 7.42
C PRO A 88 6.53 -23.45 8.94
N VAL A 89 7.66 -23.83 9.56
CA VAL A 89 7.88 -23.57 10.98
C VAL A 89 7.98 -22.06 11.21
N MET A 90 7.15 -21.56 12.11
CA MET A 90 7.02 -20.14 12.40
C MET A 90 7.11 -19.92 13.92
N PHE A 91 7.42 -18.70 14.33
CA PHE A 91 7.43 -18.35 15.77
C PHE A 91 6.07 -18.61 16.47
N TRP A 92 4.97 -18.68 15.71
CA TRP A 92 3.64 -19.05 16.20
C TRP A 92 3.56 -20.48 16.73
N ASP A 93 4.48 -21.36 16.32
CA ASP A 93 4.50 -22.76 16.77
C ASP A 93 4.68 -22.88 18.28
N GLU A 94 5.28 -21.88 18.92
CA GLU A 94 5.39 -21.80 20.38
C GLU A 94 4.13 -21.22 21.05
N TYR A 95 3.20 -20.65 20.29
CA TYR A 95 1.98 -20.08 20.84
C TYR A 95 0.92 -21.16 21.05
N PRO A 96 0.51 -21.46 22.31
CA PRO A 96 -0.32 -22.62 22.62
C PRO A 96 -1.64 -22.71 21.87
N PRO A 97 -2.38 -21.61 21.59
CA PRO A 97 -3.58 -21.67 20.76
C PRO A 97 -3.30 -22.13 19.34
N TYR A 98 -2.22 -21.67 18.71
CA TYR A 98 -1.84 -22.07 17.35
C TYR A 98 -1.35 -23.52 17.30
N LYS A 99 -0.57 -23.93 18.28
CA LYS A 99 -0.05 -25.30 18.41
C LYS A 99 -1.15 -26.36 18.41
N LYS A 100 -2.34 -26.02 18.93
CA LYS A 100 -3.52 -26.91 19.01
C LYS A 100 -4.35 -26.95 17.73
N LEU A 101 -4.06 -26.12 16.75
CA LEU A 101 -4.78 -26.11 15.49
C LEU A 101 -4.45 -27.35 14.65
N SER A 102 -5.43 -27.84 13.91
CA SER A 102 -5.18 -28.79 12.82
C SER A 102 -4.38 -28.14 11.70
N ASP A 103 -3.72 -28.92 10.86
CA ASP A 103 -2.94 -28.42 9.73
C ASP A 103 -3.79 -27.58 8.77
N GLU A 104 -5.05 -27.97 8.55
CA GLU A 104 -6.00 -27.18 7.78
C GLU A 104 -6.21 -25.78 8.37
N LYS A 105 -6.43 -25.70 9.70
CA LYS A 105 -6.62 -24.42 10.40
C LYS A 105 -5.34 -23.59 10.46
N LYS A 106 -4.19 -24.22 10.51
CA LYS A 106 -2.89 -23.51 10.40
C LYS A 106 -2.70 -22.91 9.03
N ARG A 107 -3.02 -23.63 7.94
CA ARG A 107 -2.99 -23.09 6.58
C ARG A 107 -3.96 -21.93 6.40
N GLU A 108 -5.18 -22.05 6.90
CA GLU A 108 -6.18 -20.98 6.90
C GLU A 108 -5.64 -19.73 7.63
N PHE A 109 -5.12 -19.92 8.83
CA PHE A 109 -4.49 -18.83 9.60
C PHE A 109 -3.36 -18.15 8.83
N LEU A 110 -2.44 -18.92 8.23
CA LEU A 110 -1.32 -18.37 7.46
C LEU A 110 -1.79 -17.61 6.22
N ARG A 111 -2.84 -18.12 5.53
CA ARG A 111 -3.47 -17.43 4.41
C ARG A 111 -4.02 -16.06 4.83
N HIS A 112 -4.81 -16.02 5.90
CA HIS A 112 -5.39 -14.78 6.42
C HIS A 112 -4.32 -13.81 6.92
N ARG A 113 -3.30 -14.32 7.61
CA ARG A 113 -2.18 -13.52 8.08
C ARG A 113 -1.38 -12.91 6.93
N GLY A 114 -1.07 -13.70 5.91
CA GLY A 114 -0.40 -13.22 4.71
C GLY A 114 -1.23 -12.14 4.00
N ALA A 115 -2.53 -12.40 3.79
CA ALA A 115 -3.45 -11.44 3.19
C ALA A 115 -3.52 -10.12 4.00
N SER A 116 -3.59 -10.20 5.33
CA SER A 116 -3.55 -9.03 6.20
C SER A 116 -2.25 -8.25 6.04
N GLN A 117 -1.11 -8.92 6.00
CA GLN A 117 0.19 -8.27 5.84
C GLN A 117 0.31 -7.55 4.49
N PHE A 118 -0.03 -8.22 3.39
CA PHE A 118 -0.02 -7.60 2.06
C PHE A 118 -1.01 -6.44 1.94
N SER A 119 -2.14 -6.51 2.64
CA SER A 119 -3.08 -5.39 2.71
C SER A 119 -2.46 -4.17 3.41
N GLN A 120 -1.73 -4.38 4.52
CA GLN A 120 -1.04 -3.27 5.19
C GLN A 120 0.05 -2.66 4.29
N PHE A 121 0.79 -3.47 3.54
CA PHE A 121 1.73 -2.96 2.55
C PHE A 121 1.01 -2.12 1.50
N LEU A 122 -0.05 -2.63 0.88
CA LEU A 122 -0.83 -1.86 -0.11
C LEU A 122 -1.30 -0.50 0.44
N HIS A 123 -1.84 -0.47 1.66
CA HIS A 123 -2.28 0.79 2.28
C HIS A 123 -1.10 1.73 2.57
N GLY A 124 0.05 1.17 2.98
CA GLY A 124 1.28 1.91 3.18
C GLY A 124 1.80 2.54 1.88
N GLU A 125 1.87 1.76 0.80
CA GLU A 125 2.32 2.21 -0.52
C GLU A 125 1.42 3.32 -1.09
N GLN A 126 0.10 3.20 -0.92
CA GLN A 126 -0.80 4.30 -1.29
C GLN A 126 -0.52 5.56 -0.46
N GLY A 127 -0.24 5.41 0.83
CA GLY A 127 0.18 6.52 1.68
C GLY A 127 1.49 7.14 1.20
N ALA A 128 2.49 6.32 0.87
CA ALA A 128 3.78 6.77 0.33
C ALA A 128 3.63 7.48 -1.02
N LEU A 129 2.76 6.98 -1.90
CA LEU A 129 2.39 7.64 -3.16
C LEU A 129 1.86 9.06 -2.92
N LEU A 130 0.94 9.22 -1.97
CA LEU A 130 0.36 10.52 -1.65
C LEU A 130 1.41 11.45 -1.01
N VAL A 131 2.25 10.94 -0.11
CA VAL A 131 3.36 11.69 0.51
C VAL A 131 4.37 12.16 -0.54
N ALA A 132 4.82 11.29 -1.43
CA ALA A 132 5.73 11.64 -2.52
C ALA A 132 5.12 12.70 -3.45
N SER A 133 3.82 12.59 -3.75
CA SER A 133 3.08 13.59 -4.55
C SER A 133 3.06 14.97 -3.85
N GLN A 134 2.88 15.01 -2.54
CA GLN A 134 2.97 16.25 -1.76
C GLN A 134 4.39 16.86 -1.82
N LEU A 135 5.44 16.02 -1.74
CA LEU A 135 6.82 16.47 -1.85
C LEU A 135 7.14 17.09 -3.21
N VAL A 136 6.54 16.62 -4.30
CA VAL A 136 6.67 17.26 -5.62
C VAL A 136 6.29 18.74 -5.56
N SER A 137 5.22 19.08 -4.82
CA SER A 137 4.75 20.46 -4.67
C SER A 137 5.61 21.29 -3.73
N CYS A 138 6.02 20.74 -2.58
CA CYS A 138 6.60 21.53 -1.48
C CYS A 138 8.12 21.41 -1.32
N ALA A 139 8.79 20.49 -2.01
CA ALA A 139 10.24 20.32 -1.88
C ALA A 139 11.00 21.62 -2.25
N PRO A 140 12.09 21.96 -1.51
CA PRO A 140 12.71 23.27 -1.60
C PRO A 140 13.55 23.47 -2.86
N THR A 141 14.01 22.41 -3.52
CA THR A 141 14.87 22.48 -4.71
C THR A 141 14.23 21.79 -5.91
N TYR A 142 14.60 22.22 -7.11
CA TYR A 142 14.14 21.62 -8.37
C TYR A 142 14.51 20.12 -8.45
N GLN A 143 15.75 19.76 -8.08
CA GLN A 143 16.20 18.37 -8.07
C GLN A 143 15.39 17.50 -7.09
N ALA A 144 15.07 18.04 -5.91
CA ALA A 144 14.24 17.33 -4.94
C ALA A 144 12.83 17.08 -5.47
N LYS A 145 12.25 18.02 -6.23
CA LYS A 145 10.95 17.83 -6.90
C LYS A 145 11.00 16.73 -7.96
N LEU A 146 12.04 16.70 -8.78
CA LEU A 146 12.23 15.66 -9.80
C LEU A 146 12.39 14.28 -9.15
N TYR A 147 13.17 14.20 -8.08
CA TYR A 147 13.34 12.96 -7.33
C TYR A 147 12.03 12.51 -6.67
N ALA A 148 11.31 13.41 -6.02
CA ALA A 148 10.00 13.11 -5.44
C ALA A 148 8.99 12.63 -6.50
N ALA A 149 9.02 13.19 -7.71
CA ALA A 149 8.18 12.72 -8.81
C ALA A 149 8.53 11.30 -9.27
N SER A 150 9.83 10.94 -9.30
CA SER A 150 10.23 9.56 -9.59
C SER A 150 9.80 8.59 -8.48
N GLN A 151 9.87 9.00 -7.21
CA GLN A 151 9.34 8.20 -6.11
C GLN A 151 7.82 8.04 -6.19
N ALA A 152 7.07 9.12 -6.48
CA ALA A 152 5.63 9.00 -6.66
C ALA A 152 5.26 7.98 -7.76
N PHE A 153 6.04 7.92 -8.83
CA PHE A 153 5.85 6.91 -9.88
C PHE A 153 6.24 5.49 -9.42
N ASP A 154 7.29 5.35 -8.61
CA ASP A 154 7.67 4.07 -8.00
C ASP A 154 6.57 3.55 -7.08
N GLU A 155 6.03 4.39 -6.20
CA GLU A 155 4.95 4.02 -5.29
C GLU A 155 3.65 3.67 -6.05
N ALA A 156 3.37 4.35 -7.15
CA ALA A 156 2.23 3.98 -8.01
C ALA A 156 2.37 2.54 -8.55
N ARG A 157 3.58 2.12 -8.94
CA ARG A 157 3.86 0.74 -9.37
C ARG A 157 3.75 -0.27 -8.23
N HIS A 158 4.19 0.11 -7.02
CA HIS A 158 4.03 -0.73 -5.83
C HIS A 158 2.54 -0.94 -5.51
N VAL A 159 1.74 0.13 -5.53
CA VAL A 159 0.28 0.03 -5.36
C VAL A 159 -0.33 -0.90 -6.41
N GLU A 160 0.04 -0.75 -7.69
CA GLU A 160 -0.44 -1.64 -8.76
C GLU A 160 -0.04 -3.10 -8.51
N ALA A 161 1.23 -3.34 -8.15
CA ALA A 161 1.74 -4.69 -7.91
C ALA A 161 1.03 -5.38 -6.75
N PHE A 162 0.88 -4.69 -5.61
CA PHE A 162 0.18 -5.25 -4.44
C PHE A 162 -1.32 -5.43 -4.71
N THR A 163 -1.94 -4.51 -5.44
CA THR A 163 -3.34 -4.64 -5.86
C THR A 163 -3.54 -5.90 -6.70
N LYS A 164 -2.73 -6.07 -7.76
CA LYS A 164 -2.79 -7.27 -8.61
C LYS A 164 -2.50 -8.55 -7.84
N TYR A 165 -1.52 -8.51 -6.92
CA TYR A 165 -1.22 -9.66 -6.07
C TYR A 165 -2.42 -10.03 -5.19
N ILE A 166 -3.02 -9.06 -4.52
CA ILE A 166 -4.18 -9.31 -3.65
C ILE A 166 -5.36 -9.84 -4.47
N GLN A 167 -5.68 -9.20 -5.59
CA GLN A 167 -6.82 -9.58 -6.43
C GLN A 167 -6.66 -10.94 -7.09
N ASN A 168 -5.46 -11.30 -7.52
CA ASN A 168 -5.22 -12.54 -8.28
C ASN A 168 -4.74 -13.71 -7.42
N ARG A 169 -4.10 -13.44 -6.27
CA ARG A 169 -3.41 -14.46 -5.46
C ARG A 169 -4.06 -14.68 -4.09
N SER A 170 -3.98 -13.71 -3.19
CA SER A 170 -4.52 -13.86 -1.84
C SER A 170 -6.05 -13.83 -1.78
N LYS A 171 -6.69 -13.14 -2.73
CA LYS A 171 -8.14 -12.94 -2.84
C LYS A 171 -8.79 -12.24 -1.64
N LEU A 172 -8.01 -11.84 -0.65
CA LEU A 172 -8.48 -11.22 0.59
C LEU A 172 -7.75 -9.89 0.81
N MET A 173 -8.51 -8.82 1.05
CA MET A 173 -7.99 -7.53 1.46
C MET A 173 -8.55 -7.16 2.83
N TYR A 174 -7.65 -6.88 3.75
CA TYR A 174 -7.95 -6.42 5.11
C TYR A 174 -7.98 -4.89 5.17
N PRO A 175 -8.80 -4.31 6.06
CA PRO A 175 -8.76 -2.87 6.33
C PRO A 175 -7.39 -2.47 6.88
N VAL A 176 -7.08 -1.18 6.78
CA VAL A 176 -5.87 -0.61 7.36
C VAL A 176 -5.86 -0.76 8.89
N GLY A 177 -4.75 -1.21 9.44
CA GLY A 177 -4.57 -1.31 10.89
C GLY A 177 -4.52 0.09 11.54
N SER A 178 -5.05 0.20 12.76
CA SER A 178 -5.15 1.49 13.48
C SER A 178 -3.80 2.22 13.64
N GLY A 179 -2.72 1.48 13.86
CA GLY A 179 -1.38 2.05 13.99
C GLY A 179 -0.89 2.67 12.67
N LEU A 180 -1.02 1.93 11.55
CA LEU A 180 -0.66 2.45 10.23
C LEU A 180 -1.54 3.62 9.84
N LYS A 181 -2.87 3.52 10.06
CA LYS A 181 -3.79 4.63 9.78
C LYS A 181 -3.39 5.90 10.54
N SER A 182 -3.12 5.79 11.83
CA SER A 182 -2.71 6.93 12.66
C SER A 182 -1.41 7.58 12.16
N LEU A 183 -0.46 6.77 11.69
CA LEU A 183 0.79 7.26 11.09
C LEU A 183 0.51 8.00 9.78
N LEU A 184 -0.28 7.41 8.88
CA LEU A 184 -0.63 8.00 7.60
C LEU A 184 -1.40 9.31 7.77
N ASP A 185 -2.41 9.35 8.66
CA ASP A 185 -3.16 10.56 8.98
C ASP A 185 -2.23 11.68 9.42
N LYS A 186 -1.26 11.36 10.29
CA LYS A 186 -0.29 12.33 10.80
C LYS A 186 0.61 12.87 9.68
N ILE A 187 1.18 12.00 8.87
CA ILE A 187 2.11 12.40 7.81
C ILE A 187 1.38 13.17 6.71
N LEU A 188 0.20 12.73 6.28
CA LEU A 188 -0.53 13.35 5.18
C LEU A 188 -1.09 14.73 5.53
N THR A 189 -1.48 14.95 6.79
CA THR A 189 -2.11 16.21 7.23
C THR A 189 -1.09 17.24 7.75
N ASP A 190 0.10 16.85 8.18
CA ASP A 190 1.11 17.77 8.69
C ASP A 190 1.62 18.71 7.58
N GLY A 191 1.74 20.01 7.89
CA GLY A 191 2.18 21.04 6.95
C GLY A 191 3.71 21.09 6.75
N ARG A 192 4.49 20.29 7.46
CA ARG A 192 5.96 20.29 7.38
C ARG A 192 6.43 19.29 6.33
N TRP A 193 7.17 19.76 5.36
CA TRP A 193 7.68 18.91 4.29
C TRP A 193 8.75 17.90 4.76
N ASP A 194 9.52 18.27 5.79
CA ASP A 194 10.60 17.42 6.34
C ASP A 194 10.07 16.15 7.01
N LEU A 195 8.87 16.20 7.61
CA LEU A 195 8.18 15.00 8.14
C LEU A 195 7.77 13.99 7.06
N LYS A 196 7.78 14.40 5.82
CA LYS A 196 7.40 13.53 4.69
C LYS A 196 8.58 12.72 4.13
N LEU A 197 9.76 12.88 4.72
CA LEU A 197 10.99 12.17 4.34
C LEU A 197 11.36 11.02 5.31
N ILE A 198 10.48 10.68 6.23
CA ILE A 198 10.71 9.67 7.27
C ILE A 198 10.39 8.27 6.77
#